data_28c3dbb8a0313915a9d182ed045e3b22
#
_entry.id   28c3dbb8a0313915a9d182ed045e3b22
#
_cell.length_a   1.000
_cell.length_b   1.000
_cell.length_c   1.000
_cell.angle_alpha   90.00
_cell.angle_beta   90.00
_cell.angle_gamma   90.00
#
_symmetry.space_group_name_H-M   'P 1'
#
loop_
_entity.id
_entity.type
_entity.pdbx_description
1 polymer ?
#
loop_
_entity_poly.entity_id
_entity_poly.type
_entity_poly.pdbx_seq_one_letter_code
_entity_poly.pdbx_strand_id
1 'polypeptide(L)'
;MKTFIKKPMQIPEIPDVVEWEGGTLRDLMELIFRDSYFRKEIIDPRTGELSLDGLIRVALNDVPYHSLPHGLESELRDGDTLTLSLILIGGG
;
A
#
# COMPACT_ATOMS: atom_id res chain seq x y z
N MET A 1 -6.67 -2.48 15.91
CA MET A 1 -7.38 -1.76 14.84
C MET A 1 -7.39 -2.61 13.59
N LYS A 2 -8.49 -2.60 12.87
CA LYS A 2 -8.68 -3.45 11.70
C LYS A 2 -8.63 -2.62 10.43
N THR A 3 -7.84 -3.06 9.46
CA THR A 3 -7.75 -2.42 8.15
C THR A 3 -8.06 -3.46 7.08
N PHE A 4 -8.95 -3.12 6.17
CA PHE A 4 -9.31 -3.99 5.06
C PHE A 4 -8.43 -3.69 3.86
N ILE A 5 -8.03 -4.74 3.14
CA ILE A 5 -7.14 -4.58 2.00
C ILE A 5 -7.77 -5.22 0.77
N LYS A 6 -8.00 -4.38 -0.25
CA LYS A 6 -8.43 -4.84 -1.56
C LYS A 6 -7.19 -4.92 -2.42
N LYS A 7 -6.93 -6.07 -3.01
CA LYS A 7 -5.71 -6.31 -3.77
C LYS A 7 -5.99 -7.08 -5.05
N PRO A 8 -5.12 -6.97 -6.06
CA PRO A 8 -5.25 -7.78 -7.26
C PRO A 8 -4.83 -9.22 -6.97
N MET A 9 -5.23 -10.13 -7.85
CA MET A 9 -4.92 -11.55 -7.70
C MET A 9 -3.43 -11.85 -7.81
N GLN A 10 -2.67 -10.94 -8.38
CA GLN A 10 -1.24 -11.12 -8.60
C GLN A 10 -0.41 -11.03 -7.32
N ILE A 11 -0.98 -10.56 -6.23
CA ILE A 11 -0.28 -10.46 -4.95
C ILE A 11 -1.07 -11.17 -3.85
N PRO A 12 -1.24 -12.49 -3.96
CA PRO A 12 -2.05 -13.25 -3.01
C PRO A 12 -1.44 -13.32 -1.60
N GLU A 13 -0.16 -13.04 -1.45
CA GLU A 13 0.51 -13.08 -0.16
C GLU A 13 0.12 -11.92 0.75
N ILE A 14 -0.49 -10.88 0.19
CA ILE A 14 -0.98 -9.75 1.00
C ILE A 14 -2.32 -10.16 1.62
N PRO A 15 -2.52 -9.99 2.94
CA PRO A 15 -3.77 -10.38 3.59
C PRO A 15 -4.93 -9.47 3.20
N ASP A 16 -6.16 -9.99 3.31
CA ASP A 16 -7.37 -9.20 3.03
C ASP A 16 -7.75 -8.32 4.22
N VAL A 17 -7.31 -8.67 5.41
CA VAL A 17 -7.60 -7.94 6.64
C VAL A 17 -6.35 -7.97 7.52
N VAL A 18 -6.02 -6.83 8.09
CA VAL A 18 -4.89 -6.71 9.00
C VAL A 18 -5.39 -6.19 10.34
N GLU A 19 -5.05 -6.91 11.40
CA GLU A 19 -5.24 -6.45 12.77
C GLU A 19 -3.90 -5.91 13.25
N TRP A 20 -3.85 -4.65 13.67
CA TRP A 20 -2.59 -4.02 14.07
C TRP A 20 -2.85 -2.84 14.99
N GLU A 21 -1.78 -2.25 15.49
CA GLU A 21 -1.86 -1.15 16.45
C GLU A 21 -2.35 0.15 15.83
N GLY A 22 -2.24 0.26 14.53
CA GLY A 22 -2.53 1.50 13.84
C GLY A 22 -1.25 2.27 13.54
N GLY A 23 -1.40 3.36 12.83
CA GLY A 23 -0.28 4.18 12.43
C GLY A 23 -0.58 4.90 11.14
N THR A 24 0.46 5.23 10.40
CA THR A 24 0.33 5.93 9.12
C THR A 24 0.20 4.95 7.96
N LEU A 25 -0.13 5.49 6.79
CA LEU A 25 -0.15 4.69 5.57
C LEU A 25 1.23 4.07 5.31
N ARG A 26 2.31 4.81 5.59
CA ARG A 26 3.67 4.29 5.48
C ARG A 26 3.85 3.05 6.35
N ASP A 27 3.41 3.12 7.61
CA ASP A 27 3.54 2.01 8.54
C ASP A 27 2.79 0.78 8.05
N LEU A 28 1.60 0.98 7.51
CA LEU A 28 0.80 -0.12 6.96
C LEU A 28 1.48 -0.75 5.75
N MET A 29 1.99 0.08 4.83
CA MET A 29 2.67 -0.43 3.65
C MET A 29 3.90 -1.26 4.02
N GLU A 30 4.68 -0.80 4.98
CA GLU A 30 5.83 -1.56 5.45
C GLU A 30 5.41 -2.88 6.10
N LEU A 31 4.31 -2.86 6.84
CA LEU A 31 3.80 -4.05 7.51
C LEU A 31 3.37 -5.13 6.51
N ILE A 32 2.53 -4.75 5.54
CA ILE A 32 1.94 -5.73 4.62
C ILE A 32 2.91 -6.19 3.52
N PHE A 33 3.92 -5.38 3.18
CA PHE A 33 4.89 -5.74 2.16
C PHE A 33 6.21 -6.28 2.72
N ARG A 34 6.30 -6.44 4.03
CA ARG A 34 7.55 -6.87 4.68
C ARG A 34 8.16 -8.11 4.04
N ASP A 35 7.35 -9.12 3.75
CA ASP A 35 7.81 -10.39 3.19
C ASP A 35 7.31 -10.61 1.76
N SER A 36 6.86 -9.55 1.10
CA SER A 36 6.33 -9.67 -0.24
C SER A 36 7.41 -9.55 -1.30
N TYR A 37 7.25 -10.29 -2.39
CA TYR A 37 8.09 -10.15 -3.57
C TYR A 37 8.02 -8.74 -4.15
N PHE A 38 6.90 -8.06 -3.95
CA PHE A 38 6.69 -6.73 -4.50
C PHE A 38 7.31 -5.63 -3.65
N ARG A 39 7.94 -5.99 -2.53
CA ARG A 39 8.58 -4.99 -1.68
C ARG A 39 9.59 -4.13 -2.45
N LYS A 40 10.33 -4.75 -3.35
CA LYS A 40 11.32 -4.04 -4.15
C LYS A 40 10.70 -3.02 -5.09
N GLU A 41 9.46 -3.26 -5.51
CA GLU A 41 8.76 -2.38 -6.44
C GLU A 41 8.26 -1.10 -5.77
N ILE A 42 8.14 -1.13 -4.44
CA ILE A 42 7.66 0.03 -3.68
C ILE A 42 8.77 0.74 -2.91
N ILE A 43 10.01 0.24 -3.02
CA ILE A 43 11.15 0.84 -2.34
C ILE A 43 12.10 1.43 -3.38
N ASP A 44 12.46 2.70 -3.18
CA ASP A 44 13.46 3.35 -4.04
C ASP A 44 14.83 2.80 -3.63
N PRO A 45 15.56 2.12 -4.53
CA PRO A 45 16.83 1.52 -4.17
C PRO A 45 17.92 2.55 -3.82
N ARG A 46 17.73 3.79 -4.22
CA ARG A 46 18.72 4.84 -3.94
C ARG A 46 18.60 5.40 -2.54
N THR A 47 17.36 5.52 -2.04
CA THR A 47 17.10 6.15 -0.75
C THR A 47 16.59 5.18 0.30
N GLY A 48 16.09 4.01 -0.12
CA GLY A 48 15.48 3.06 0.79
C GLY A 48 14.09 3.47 1.24
N GLU A 49 13.55 4.55 0.68
CA GLU A 49 12.23 5.05 1.05
C GLU A 49 11.14 4.47 0.16
N LEU A 50 9.91 4.52 0.66
CA LEU A 50 8.75 4.06 -0.12
C LEU A 50 8.53 4.97 -1.31
N SER A 51 8.34 4.36 -2.47
CA SER A 51 8.01 5.04 -3.70
C SER A 51 6.83 4.32 -4.33
N LEU A 52 5.69 4.97 -4.35
CA LEU A 52 4.45 4.37 -4.84
C LEU A 52 4.09 4.82 -6.26
N ASP A 53 5.07 5.31 -6.98
CA ASP A 53 4.87 5.80 -8.34
C ASP A 53 5.20 4.75 -9.41
N GLY A 54 5.50 3.54 -8.99
CA GLY A 54 5.87 2.45 -9.89
C GLY A 54 4.68 1.60 -10.29
N LEU A 55 4.84 0.29 -10.17
CA LEU A 55 3.85 -0.69 -10.60
C LEU A 55 2.60 -0.75 -9.74
N ILE A 56 2.68 -0.28 -8.50
CA ILE A 56 1.59 -0.40 -7.54
C ILE A 56 0.95 0.96 -7.30
N ARG A 57 -0.36 1.03 -7.47
CA ARG A 57 -1.15 2.19 -7.08
C ARG A 57 -1.82 1.91 -5.75
N VAL A 58 -1.87 2.94 -4.91
CA VAL A 58 -2.41 2.83 -3.56
C VAL A 58 -3.49 3.89 -3.37
N ALA A 59 -4.63 3.47 -2.86
CA ALA A 59 -5.72 4.37 -2.49
C ALA A 59 -6.22 4.02 -1.10
N LEU A 60 -6.50 5.04 -0.31
CA LEU A 60 -7.08 4.89 1.03
C LEU A 60 -8.51 5.38 0.98
N ASN A 61 -9.46 4.46 1.25
CA ASN A 61 -10.90 4.77 1.16
C ASN A 61 -11.26 5.41 -0.19
N ASP A 62 -10.72 4.82 -1.28
CA ASP A 62 -10.93 5.25 -2.67
C ASP A 62 -10.29 6.59 -3.03
N VAL A 63 -9.45 7.14 -2.17
CA VAL A 63 -8.69 8.35 -2.47
C VAL A 63 -7.25 7.97 -2.77
N PRO A 64 -6.73 8.28 -3.98
CA PRO A 64 -5.33 7.98 -4.31
C PRO A 64 -4.39 8.61 -3.28
N TYR A 65 -3.33 7.89 -2.92
CA TYR A 65 -2.46 8.36 -1.84
C TYR A 65 -1.87 9.75 -2.10
N HIS A 66 -1.57 10.05 -3.34
CA HIS A 66 -0.98 11.35 -3.69
C HIS A 66 -1.99 12.50 -3.60
N SER A 67 -3.28 12.18 -3.46
CA SER A 67 -4.32 13.18 -3.22
C SER A 67 -4.64 13.34 -1.73
N LEU A 68 -4.06 12.51 -0.88
CA LEU A 68 -4.23 12.64 0.56
C LEU A 68 -3.45 13.85 1.09
N PRO A 69 -4.02 14.63 2.02
CA PRO A 69 -3.35 15.82 2.55
C PRO A 69 -1.96 15.55 3.12
N HIS A 70 -1.76 14.38 3.71
CA HIS A 70 -0.49 14.01 4.32
C HIS A 70 0.21 12.86 3.60
N GLY A 71 -0.29 12.43 2.45
CA GLY A 71 0.32 11.35 1.67
C GLY A 71 0.58 10.10 2.51
N LEU A 72 1.83 9.65 2.52
CA LEU A 72 2.23 8.46 3.29
C LEU A 72 2.15 8.65 4.80
N GLU A 73 2.09 9.89 5.26
CA GLU A 73 1.99 10.19 6.69
C GLU A 73 0.53 10.31 7.15
N SER A 74 -0.42 9.97 6.27
CA SER A 74 -1.84 9.95 6.64
C SER A 74 -2.10 8.87 7.69
N GLU A 75 -2.77 9.25 8.78
CA GLU A 75 -3.10 8.30 9.83
C GLU A 75 -4.31 7.47 9.44
N LEU A 76 -4.24 6.18 9.73
CA LEU A 76 -5.34 5.27 9.48
C LEU A 76 -6.25 5.18 10.70
N ARG A 77 -7.52 4.84 10.43
CA ARG A 77 -8.54 4.64 11.45
C ARG A 77 -9.08 3.24 11.34
N ASP A 78 -9.62 2.75 12.44
CA ASP A 78 -10.24 1.43 12.44
C ASP A 78 -11.34 1.34 11.37
N GLY A 79 -11.29 0.29 10.58
CA GLY A 79 -12.26 0.08 9.51
C GLY A 79 -11.89 0.70 8.16
N ASP A 80 -10.77 1.40 8.07
CA ASP A 80 -10.31 1.94 6.78
C ASP A 80 -10.03 0.83 5.78
N THR A 81 -10.18 1.15 4.50
CA THR A 81 -9.91 0.23 3.40
C THR A 81 -8.76 0.75 2.56
N LEU A 82 -7.74 -0.08 2.41
CA LEU A 82 -6.61 0.19 1.52
C LEU A 82 -6.83 -0.58 0.23
N THR A 83 -6.76 0.09 -0.91
CA THR A 83 -6.88 -0.54 -2.22
C THR A 83 -5.54 -0.52 -2.93
N LEU A 84 -5.10 -1.69 -3.33
CA LEU A 84 -3.86 -1.85 -4.09
C LEU A 84 -4.22 -2.25 -5.51
N SER A 85 -3.58 -1.61 -6.49
CA SER A 85 -3.80 -1.93 -7.89
C SER A 85 -2.45 -2.04 -8.59
N LEU A 86 -2.34 -2.99 -9.51
CA LEU A 86 -1.14 -3.12 -10.34
C LEU A 86 -1.36 -2.37 -11.64
N ILE A 87 -0.34 -1.63 -12.05
CA ILE A 87 -0.34 -0.96 -13.33
C ILE A 87 0.44 -1.84 -14.30
N LEU A 88 -0.23 -2.36 -15.29
CA LEU A 88 0.42 -3.16 -16.32
C LEU A 88 0.80 -2.22 -17.47
N ILE A 89 2.06 -1.83 -17.47
CA ILE A 89 2.58 -0.92 -18.48
C ILE A 89 3.17 -1.73 -19.62
N GLY A 90 2.98 -1.24 -20.83
CA GLY A 90 3.63 -1.81 -21.98
C GLY A 90 3.07 -3.14 -22.41
N GLY A 91 1.93 -3.43 -22.01
CA GLY A 91 1.28 -4.67 -22.41
C GLY A 91 1.21 -4.78 -23.91
N GLY A 92 1.84 -3.95 -24.35
CA GLY A 92 2.05 -4.11 -25.70
C GLY A 92 2.13 -4.69 -26.52
#